data_fe43aacfb6bba877db3c95d6c40723b8
#
_entry.id   fe43aacfb6bba877db3c95d6c40723b8
#
_cell.length_a   1.000
_cell.length_b   1.000
_cell.length_c   1.000
_cell.angle_alpha   90.00
_cell.angle_beta   90.00
_cell.angle_gamma   90.00
#
_symmetry.space_group_name_H-M   'P 1'
#
loop_
_entity.id
_entity.type
_entity.pdbx_description
1 polymer ?
#
loop_
_entity_poly.entity_id
_entity_poly.type
_entity_poly.pdbx_seq_one_letter_code
_entity_poly.pdbx_strand_id
1 'polypeptide(L)'
;MTLFRVEDWDDAYANSANIPGGDRWPDAWVGPAADFRRLAGKDARLDVAYGQHAREKLDLFLPKETPKGLFVFVHGGFWIRFDKSYWSHLAAGAVAAVA
;
A
#
# COMPACT_ATOMS: atom_id res chain seq x y z
N MET A 1 16.88 -24.23 23.04
CA MET A 1 16.09 -23.25 22.29
C MET A 1 15.57 -22.16 23.24
N THR A 2 15.79 -20.93 22.90
CA THR A 2 15.29 -19.80 23.70
C THR A 2 13.89 -19.41 23.23
N LEU A 3 12.93 -19.44 24.14
CA LEU A 3 11.58 -18.98 23.86
C LEU A 3 11.43 -17.55 24.34
N PHE A 4 11.00 -16.66 23.45
CA PHE A 4 10.67 -15.31 23.83
C PHE A 4 9.33 -15.29 24.56
N ARG A 5 9.33 -14.68 25.72
CA ARG A 5 8.10 -14.44 26.47
C ARG A 5 7.68 -13.00 26.28
N VAL A 6 6.48 -12.80 25.76
CA VAL A 6 5.93 -11.47 25.58
C VAL A 6 5.31 -11.03 26.90
N GLU A 7 5.77 -9.91 27.42
CA GLU A 7 5.25 -9.31 28.65
C GLU A 7 4.38 -8.08 28.34
N ASP A 8 4.73 -7.35 27.27
CA ASP A 8 3.97 -6.19 26.78
C ASP A 8 3.60 -6.43 25.32
N TRP A 9 2.34 -6.75 25.09
CA TRP A 9 1.84 -7.06 23.75
C TRP A 9 1.77 -5.82 22.85
N ASP A 10 1.49 -4.65 23.41
CA ASP A 10 1.47 -3.42 22.64
C ASP A 10 2.84 -3.10 22.08
N ASP A 11 3.90 -3.25 22.91
CA ASP A 11 5.27 -3.08 22.47
C ASP A 11 5.66 -4.16 21.44
N ALA A 12 5.30 -5.43 21.69
CA ALA A 12 5.66 -6.53 20.81
C ALA A 12 5.12 -6.35 19.38
N TYR A 13 3.96 -5.73 19.23
CA TYR A 13 3.35 -5.47 17.94
C TYR A 13 3.58 -4.05 17.41
N ALA A 14 4.33 -3.22 18.13
CA ALA A 14 4.70 -1.88 17.69
C ALA A 14 5.85 -1.93 16.67
N ASN A 15 5.56 -2.39 15.47
CA ASN A 15 6.58 -2.67 14.45
C ASN A 15 7.42 -1.44 14.10
N SER A 16 6.79 -0.28 13.94
CA SER A 16 7.50 0.95 13.57
C SER A 16 8.53 1.36 14.61
N ALA A 17 8.21 1.18 15.89
CA ALA A 17 9.10 1.52 16.98
C ALA A 17 10.23 0.50 17.16
N ASN A 18 9.96 -0.79 16.87
CA ASN A 18 10.90 -1.89 17.14
C ASN A 18 11.82 -2.18 15.96
N ILE A 19 11.52 -1.70 14.77
CA ILE A 19 12.37 -1.84 13.59
C ILE A 19 13.24 -0.58 13.47
N PRO A 20 14.59 -0.70 13.48
CA PRO A 20 15.47 0.46 13.31
C PRO A 20 15.10 1.24 12.05
N GLY A 21 14.74 2.53 12.22
CA GLY A 21 14.30 3.38 11.13
C GLY A 21 12.91 3.07 10.56
N GLY A 22 12.15 2.18 11.23
CA GLY A 22 10.84 1.73 10.73
C GLY A 22 9.82 2.84 10.59
N ASP A 23 9.89 3.85 11.44
CA ASP A 23 9.00 5.02 11.40
C ASP A 23 9.24 5.93 10.19
N ARG A 24 10.37 5.79 9.50
CA ARG A 24 10.71 6.60 8.32
C ARG A 24 10.27 6.01 7.01
N TRP A 25 9.96 4.71 6.98
CA TRP A 25 9.61 4.02 5.74
C TRP A 25 8.35 4.58 5.06
N PRO A 26 7.25 4.87 5.77
CA PRO A 26 6.07 5.43 5.12
C PRO A 26 6.35 6.73 4.37
N ASP A 27 7.13 7.62 4.94
CA ASP A 27 7.50 8.86 4.26
C ASP A 27 8.40 8.61 3.05
N ALA A 28 9.27 7.59 3.12
CA ALA A 28 10.12 7.20 2.01
C ALA A 28 9.31 6.65 0.82
N TRP A 29 8.12 6.12 1.05
CA TRP A 29 7.27 5.57 -0.01
C TRP A 29 6.45 6.64 -0.74
N VAL A 30 6.25 7.80 -0.16
CA VAL A 30 5.38 8.85 -0.72
C VAL A 30 5.86 9.30 -2.11
N GLY A 31 7.16 9.54 -2.28
CA GLY A 31 7.73 9.96 -3.55
C GLY A 31 7.54 8.91 -4.66
N PRO A 32 8.04 7.68 -4.47
CA PRO A 32 7.84 6.61 -5.47
C PRO A 32 6.38 6.34 -5.79
N ALA A 33 5.49 6.40 -4.80
CA ALA A 33 4.07 6.19 -5.02
C ALA A 33 3.48 7.30 -5.90
N ALA A 34 3.79 8.55 -5.62
CA ALA A 34 3.35 9.69 -6.43
C ALA A 34 3.90 9.61 -7.86
N ASP A 35 5.16 9.23 -8.01
CA ASP A 35 5.79 9.08 -9.32
C ASP A 35 5.11 7.97 -10.13
N PHE A 36 4.77 6.85 -9.50
CA PHE A 36 4.07 5.77 -10.17
C PHE A 36 2.69 6.23 -10.68
N ARG A 37 1.92 6.95 -9.86
CA ARG A 37 0.62 7.48 -10.30
C ARG A 37 0.77 8.43 -11.47
N ARG A 38 1.77 9.30 -11.44
CA ARG A 38 2.05 10.26 -12.51
C ARG A 38 2.42 9.55 -13.81
N LEU A 39 3.27 8.54 -13.73
CA LEU A 39 3.71 7.78 -14.91
C LEU A 39 2.60 6.91 -15.48
N ALA A 40 1.72 6.39 -14.65
CA ALA A 40 0.56 5.61 -15.10
C ALA A 40 -0.44 6.47 -15.89
N GLY A 41 -0.55 7.75 -15.54
CA GLY A 41 -1.37 8.71 -16.27
C GLY A 41 -2.81 8.23 -16.45
N LYS A 42 -3.23 8.09 -17.71
CA LYS A 42 -4.59 7.65 -18.04
C LYS A 42 -4.89 6.20 -17.69
N ASP A 43 -3.88 5.38 -17.45
CA ASP A 43 -4.03 3.99 -17.04
C ASP A 43 -4.30 3.85 -15.54
N ALA A 44 -4.23 4.95 -14.80
CA ALA A 44 -4.60 5.00 -13.39
C ALA A 44 -5.97 5.63 -13.23
N ARG A 45 -6.85 4.95 -12.51
CA ARG A 45 -8.14 5.49 -12.09
C ARG A 45 -8.11 5.63 -10.58
N LEU A 46 -7.96 6.86 -10.13
CA LEU A 46 -7.77 7.15 -8.72
C LEU A 46 -9.10 7.50 -8.06
N ASP A 47 -9.20 7.18 -6.77
CA ASP A 47 -10.34 7.56 -5.94
C ASP A 47 -11.67 7.04 -6.45
N VAL A 48 -11.68 5.77 -6.91
CA VAL A 48 -12.91 5.10 -7.34
C VAL A 48 -13.71 4.72 -6.10
N ALA A 49 -14.89 5.30 -5.95
CA ALA A 49 -15.74 5.02 -4.79
C ALA A 49 -16.36 3.62 -4.89
N TYR A 50 -16.34 2.89 -3.79
CA TYR A 50 -17.06 1.61 -3.66
C TYR A 50 -18.12 1.65 -2.56
N GLY A 51 -18.35 2.81 -1.98
CA GLY A 51 -19.37 3.07 -0.96
C GLY A 51 -19.58 4.57 -0.80
N GLN A 52 -20.38 4.96 0.15
CA GLN A 52 -20.77 6.36 0.34
C GLN A 52 -19.82 7.13 1.26
N HIS A 53 -19.05 6.42 2.11
CA HIS A 53 -18.12 7.06 3.02
C HIS A 53 -16.92 7.63 2.25
N ALA A 54 -16.39 8.77 2.69
CA ALA A 54 -15.26 9.42 2.03
C ALA A 54 -14.01 8.53 1.94
N ARG A 55 -13.84 7.60 2.85
CA ARG A 55 -12.71 6.67 2.87
C ARG A 55 -12.96 5.39 2.05
N GLU A 56 -14.15 5.19 1.54
CA GLU A 56 -14.49 4.01 0.74
C GLU A 56 -14.12 4.23 -0.71
N LYS A 57 -12.83 4.34 -0.97
CA LYS A 57 -12.26 4.58 -2.30
C LYS A 57 -11.09 3.66 -2.55
N LEU A 58 -10.93 3.25 -3.79
CA LEU A 58 -9.79 2.47 -4.25
C LEU A 58 -9.12 3.15 -5.45
N ASP A 59 -7.89 2.76 -5.71
CA ASP A 59 -7.20 3.14 -6.94
C ASP A 59 -7.08 1.90 -7.82
N LEU A 60 -7.30 2.06 -9.11
CA LEU A 60 -7.21 1.02 -10.11
C LEU A 60 -6.11 1.36 -11.10
N PHE A 61 -5.15 0.45 -11.25
CA PHE A 61 -4.06 0.60 -12.22
C PHE A 61 -4.20 -0.46 -13.30
N LEU A 62 -4.32 -0.01 -14.54
CA LEU A 62 -4.59 -0.87 -15.69
C LEU A 62 -3.30 -1.16 -16.45
N PRO A 63 -3.07 -2.39 -16.91
CA PRO A 63 -1.99 -2.65 -17.85
C PRO A 63 -2.32 -2.05 -19.23
N LYS A 64 -1.30 -1.88 -20.06
CA LYS A 64 -1.50 -1.36 -21.41
C LYS A 64 -2.15 -2.37 -22.34
N GLU A 65 -2.01 -3.65 -22.04
CA GLU A 65 -2.58 -4.75 -22.81
C GLU A 65 -3.75 -5.38 -22.05
N THR A 66 -4.41 -6.36 -22.65
CA THR A 66 -5.53 -7.05 -22.02
C THR A 66 -5.11 -7.70 -20.71
N PRO A 67 -5.78 -7.39 -19.59
CA PRO A 67 -5.42 -7.98 -18.32
C PRO A 67 -5.60 -9.48 -18.28
N LYS A 68 -4.67 -10.18 -17.63
CA LYS A 68 -4.72 -11.63 -17.43
C LYS A 68 -5.30 -12.01 -16.07
N GLY A 69 -5.49 -11.06 -15.19
CA GLY A 69 -6.00 -11.31 -13.86
C GLY A 69 -6.20 -10.03 -13.07
N LEU A 70 -6.58 -10.19 -11.82
CA LEU A 70 -6.81 -9.10 -10.89
C LEU A 70 -5.93 -9.30 -9.65
N PHE A 71 -5.13 -8.31 -9.32
CA PHE A 71 -4.35 -8.27 -8.10
C PHE A 71 -4.95 -7.21 -7.16
N VAL A 72 -5.27 -7.61 -5.94
CA VAL A 72 -5.84 -6.72 -4.93
C VAL A 72 -4.84 -6.54 -3.80
N PHE A 73 -4.52 -5.29 -3.48
CA PHE A 73 -3.64 -4.94 -2.37
C PHE A 73 -4.41 -4.12 -1.34
N VAL A 74 -4.33 -4.54 -0.09
CA VAL A 74 -4.93 -3.81 1.04
C VAL A 74 -3.79 -3.32 1.93
N HIS A 75 -3.69 -1.99 2.07
CA HIS A 75 -2.60 -1.39 2.83
C HIS A 75 -2.72 -1.64 4.33
N GLY A 76 -1.57 -1.55 5.02
CA GLY A 76 -1.48 -1.67 6.46
C GLY A 76 -1.74 -0.35 7.20
N GLY A 77 -1.48 -0.36 8.50
CA GLY A 77 -1.67 0.78 9.38
C GLY A 77 -2.70 0.49 10.46
N PHE A 78 -3.08 -0.78 10.64
CA PHE A 78 -4.05 -1.25 11.65
C PHE A 78 -5.40 -0.53 11.55
N TRP A 79 -5.79 -0.11 10.33
CA TRP A 79 -7.03 0.66 10.05
C TRP A 79 -7.11 2.02 10.74
N ILE A 80 -6.02 2.51 11.33
CA ILE A 80 -6.01 3.77 12.09
C ILE A 80 -5.15 4.86 11.46
N ARG A 81 -4.34 4.54 10.44
CA ARG A 81 -3.49 5.52 9.78
C ARG A 81 -3.09 5.06 8.38
N PHE A 82 -2.52 6.01 7.62
CA PHE A 82 -2.13 5.90 6.22
C PHE A 82 -3.35 5.82 5.30
N ASP A 83 -3.10 5.85 4.04
CA ASP A 83 -4.09 5.61 3.00
C ASP A 83 -3.43 4.97 1.78
N LYS A 84 -4.25 4.59 0.80
CA LYS A 84 -3.80 3.89 -0.40
C LYS A 84 -2.71 4.61 -1.18
N SER A 85 -2.65 5.95 -1.11
CA SER A 85 -1.70 6.74 -1.90
C SER A 85 -0.24 6.53 -1.52
N TYR A 86 0.05 6.01 -0.33
CA TYR A 86 1.41 5.69 0.10
C TYR A 86 2.00 4.50 -0.64
N TRP A 87 1.17 3.62 -1.21
CA TRP A 87 1.60 2.33 -1.74
C TRP A 87 1.35 2.14 -3.23
N SER A 88 1.01 3.19 -3.97
CA SER A 88 0.70 3.08 -5.41
C SER A 88 1.80 2.40 -6.22
N HIS A 89 3.06 2.63 -5.88
CA HIS A 89 4.21 2.04 -6.58
C HIS A 89 4.29 0.52 -6.45
N LEU A 90 3.64 -0.07 -5.45
CA LEU A 90 3.60 -1.53 -5.30
C LEU A 90 2.75 -2.22 -6.38
N ALA A 91 1.95 -1.46 -7.12
CA ALA A 91 1.21 -2.00 -8.25
C ALA A 91 2.09 -2.27 -9.48
N ALA A 92 3.30 -1.70 -9.52
CA ALA A 92 4.16 -1.76 -10.71
C ALA A 92 4.45 -3.20 -11.15
N GLY A 93 4.76 -4.09 -10.21
CA GLY A 93 5.05 -5.49 -10.52
C GLY A 93 3.86 -6.22 -11.11
N ALA A 94 2.68 -6.06 -10.53
CA ALA A 94 1.46 -6.71 -11.02
C ALA A 94 1.06 -6.18 -12.40
N VAL A 95 1.13 -4.88 -12.63
CA VAL A 95 0.82 -4.26 -13.91
C VAL A 95 1.77 -4.77 -15.01
N ALA A 96 3.05 -4.88 -14.70
CA ALA A 96 4.04 -5.41 -15.65
C ALA A 96 3.83 -6.91 -15.94
N ALA A 97 3.44 -7.69 -14.92
CA ALA A 97 3.28 -9.14 -15.06
C ALA A 97 2.04 -9.54 -15.87
N VAL A 98 0.98 -8.73 -15.82
CA VAL A 98 -0.28 -9.01 -16.54
C VAL A 98 -0.32 -8.38 -17.92
N ALA A 99 0.70 -7.66 -18.24
CA ALA A 99 0.83 -7.05 -19.56
C ALA A 99 1.19 -8.06 -20.64
#